data_ec8a39ace1afd58de3982e06f7c04bfc
#
_entry.id   ec8a39ace1afd58de3982e06f7c04bfc
#
_cell.length_a   1.000
_cell.length_b   1.000
_cell.length_c   1.000
_cell.angle_alpha   90.00
_cell.angle_beta   90.00
_cell.angle_gamma   90.00
#
_symmetry.space_group_name_H-M   'P 1'
#
loop_
_entity.id
_entity.type
_entity.pdbx_description
1 polymer ?
#
loop_
_entity_poly.entity_id
_entity_poly.type
_entity_poly.pdbx_seq_one_letter_code
_entity_poly.pdbx_strand_id
1 'polypeptide(L)'
;MAITIVSNFTSGRFYPSANPINTTVTSNNSGKCNFRYICDLYVNGTKVFTDKIFPDPNTGYGFFLLSRVLQDYIATLGLSNSFAMFNLGASAAAPSASLSVYCRFGEEYDNTINCDGTVLQYPNLATSTTFFVYEGAFDYEDFPTYNHTNYLMGTASATASKSFLTNSPREVDVTYNDTYYLDFLTMATINSNWRLIVTINGVLFTQFIAPTLTNVRRYRLAVGPLNINKLTGAPIINQEITSYEVYLAHNNIRQSEIFRFNVKDPKTFTTRLGFVGLLGGIEHFTFYHRNQKGFTIDRRTYEKTLGRNISNAWSYTVGDRGTTTYKLNAQEQHRVSTYCSQDMSEWLYEMWLSPDVFTYRRPELQEIRIYDEAGTYTGTPDSRILFWVNDTSNLRAGDFIVVIPEKIEGYVEFIGRFQIVSVVGNIVDVGATYGSYYPPRQLCAYIYKDTNFDILPVTISDNAIEVKQKTSRPVEYSLNYQMAYSKNTIRG
;
A
#
# COMPACT_ATOMS: atom_id res chain seq x y z
N MET A 1 -3.11 7.35 47.50
CA MET A 1 -3.75 7.03 46.22
C MET A 1 -2.64 6.56 45.30
N ALA A 2 -2.70 5.33 44.91
CA ALA A 2 -1.68 4.83 43.99
C ALA A 2 -2.30 3.77 43.10
N ILE A 3 -2.45 4.08 41.82
CA ILE A 3 -2.62 3.09 40.79
C ILE A 3 -1.24 2.50 40.50
N THR A 4 -1.19 1.17 40.45
CA THR A 4 -0.01 0.44 40.03
C THR A 4 -0.31 -0.25 38.69
N ILE A 5 0.58 -0.08 37.71
CA ILE A 5 0.49 -0.78 36.44
C ILE A 5 1.15 -2.15 36.66
N VAL A 6 0.33 -3.22 36.62
CA VAL A 6 0.76 -4.59 36.86
C VAL A 6 1.46 -5.16 35.64
N SER A 7 0.85 -5.01 34.45
CA SER A 7 1.47 -5.35 33.16
C SER A 7 1.67 -4.08 32.35
N ASN A 8 2.90 -3.55 32.37
CA ASN A 8 3.26 -2.36 31.61
C ASN A 8 3.73 -2.76 30.21
N PHE A 9 3.62 -1.82 29.28
CA PHE A 9 4.19 -2.00 27.94
C PHE A 9 5.71 -1.90 28.01
N THR A 10 6.39 -2.65 27.12
CA THR A 10 7.84 -2.50 26.98
C THR A 10 8.13 -1.20 26.22
N SER A 11 8.98 -0.36 26.79
CA SER A 11 9.37 0.93 26.18
C SER A 11 10.00 0.71 24.81
N GLY A 12 9.51 1.44 23.81
CA GLY A 12 10.02 1.38 22.44
C GLY A 12 9.65 0.10 21.67
N ARG A 13 8.87 -0.81 22.27
CA ARG A 13 8.40 -2.01 21.56
C ARG A 13 7.36 -1.64 20.51
N PHE A 14 7.40 -2.36 19.38
CA PHE A 14 6.40 -2.28 18.33
C PHE A 14 5.38 -3.40 18.50
N TYR A 15 4.10 -3.05 18.42
CA TYR A 15 2.97 -3.99 18.50
C TYR A 15 2.18 -3.96 17.20
N PRO A 16 1.84 -5.10 16.60
CA PRO A 16 0.90 -5.17 15.48
C PRO A 16 -0.52 -4.85 15.97
N SER A 17 -1.26 -4.04 15.23
CA SER A 17 -2.53 -3.46 15.67
C SER A 17 -3.67 -4.46 15.83
N ALA A 18 -3.67 -5.51 15.00
CA ALA A 18 -4.73 -6.52 15.03
C ALA A 18 -4.56 -7.54 16.17
N ASN A 19 -3.37 -7.62 16.77
CA ASN A 19 -3.12 -8.52 17.89
C ASN A 19 -3.48 -7.87 19.23
N PRO A 20 -3.69 -8.64 20.31
CA PRO A 20 -4.05 -8.10 21.60
C PRO A 20 -3.00 -7.15 22.18
N ILE A 21 -3.36 -5.88 22.34
CA ILE A 21 -2.57 -4.86 23.04
C ILE A 21 -3.32 -4.56 24.33
N ASN A 22 -2.86 -5.13 25.43
CA ASN A 22 -3.55 -5.04 26.72
C ASN A 22 -2.61 -4.58 27.84
N THR A 23 -3.23 -4.06 28.89
CA THR A 23 -2.55 -3.67 30.12
C THR A 23 -3.44 -3.93 31.32
N THR A 24 -2.82 -4.19 32.45
CA THR A 24 -3.50 -4.49 33.72
C THR A 24 -3.07 -3.48 34.76
N VAL A 25 -4.04 -2.96 35.49
CA VAL A 25 -3.81 -2.02 36.58
C VAL A 25 -4.46 -2.50 37.87
N THR A 26 -3.96 -2.03 39.00
CA THR A 26 -4.56 -2.25 40.32
C THR A 26 -4.55 -0.98 41.14
N SER A 27 -5.45 -0.89 42.13
CA SER A 27 -5.54 0.23 43.10
C SER A 27 -5.89 -0.29 44.47
N ASN A 28 -5.35 0.36 45.49
CA ASN A 28 -5.76 0.11 46.86
C ASN A 28 -7.20 0.58 47.20
N ASN A 29 -7.82 1.33 46.27
CA ASN A 29 -9.18 1.85 46.38
C ASN A 29 -10.23 0.98 45.66
N SER A 30 -9.85 -0.14 45.07
CA SER A 30 -10.74 -1.00 44.25
C SER A 30 -11.98 -1.52 44.98
N GLY A 31 -11.96 -1.54 46.33
CA GLY A 31 -13.10 -1.91 47.17
C GLY A 31 -14.05 -0.76 47.55
N LYS A 32 -13.80 0.47 47.07
CA LYS A 32 -14.68 1.61 47.34
C LYS A 32 -15.95 1.57 46.50
N CYS A 33 -16.98 2.25 46.95
CA CYS A 33 -18.24 2.34 46.25
C CYS A 33 -18.10 2.95 44.86
N ASN A 34 -18.79 2.38 43.89
CA ASN A 34 -18.81 2.84 42.51
C ASN A 34 -17.41 3.01 41.89
N PHE A 35 -16.45 2.24 42.38
CA PHE A 35 -15.07 2.32 41.92
C PHE A 35 -14.95 1.92 40.45
N ARG A 36 -14.24 2.74 39.68
CA ARG A 36 -13.85 2.45 38.29
C ARG A 36 -12.41 2.85 38.05
N TYR A 37 -11.73 2.05 37.25
CA TYR A 37 -10.48 2.45 36.65
C TYR A 37 -10.74 3.33 35.44
N ILE A 38 -9.90 4.34 35.21
CA ILE A 38 -9.92 5.24 34.07
C ILE A 38 -8.64 5.01 33.28
N CYS A 39 -8.76 4.83 31.97
CA CYS A 39 -7.64 4.80 31.03
C CYS A 39 -7.81 5.88 29.97
N ASP A 40 -6.95 6.87 29.98
CA ASP A 40 -6.83 7.87 28.92
C ASP A 40 -5.77 7.43 27.94
N LEU A 41 -6.17 7.15 26.69
CA LEU A 41 -5.29 6.73 25.61
C LEU A 41 -4.79 7.97 24.86
N TYR A 42 -3.47 8.03 24.70
CA TYR A 42 -2.80 9.08 23.94
C TYR A 42 -2.12 8.48 22.70
N VAL A 43 -2.41 9.08 21.54
CA VAL A 43 -1.80 8.73 20.26
C VAL A 43 -1.08 9.97 19.74
N ASN A 44 0.22 9.82 19.44
CA ASN A 44 1.08 10.92 18.99
C ASN A 44 1.00 12.18 19.88
N GLY A 45 0.86 11.97 21.19
CA GLY A 45 0.77 13.03 22.19
C GLY A 45 -0.63 13.62 22.40
N THR A 46 -1.61 13.25 21.58
CA THR A 46 -2.99 13.72 21.70
C THR A 46 -3.86 12.68 22.39
N LYS A 47 -4.68 13.10 23.37
CA LYS A 47 -5.68 12.23 23.98
C LYS A 47 -6.78 11.93 22.97
N VAL A 48 -6.98 10.64 22.67
CA VAL A 48 -7.94 10.19 21.65
C VAL A 48 -9.13 9.41 22.21
N PHE A 49 -8.95 8.78 23.37
CA PHE A 49 -9.98 7.93 23.94
C PHE A 49 -9.88 7.89 25.46
N THR A 50 -11.00 7.72 26.13
CA THR A 50 -11.10 7.45 27.57
C THR A 50 -11.98 6.23 27.78
N ASP A 51 -11.46 5.25 28.48
CA ASP A 51 -12.20 4.07 28.90
C ASP A 51 -12.36 4.06 30.42
N LYS A 52 -13.49 3.58 30.90
CA LYS A 52 -13.81 3.42 32.32
C LYS A 52 -14.37 2.03 32.57
N ILE A 53 -13.65 1.26 33.37
CA ILE A 53 -14.03 -0.12 33.64
C ILE A 53 -14.15 -0.38 35.13
N PHE A 54 -15.04 -1.30 35.50
CA PHE A 54 -15.11 -1.82 36.85
C PHE A 54 -13.96 -2.79 37.12
N PRO A 55 -13.55 -2.91 38.40
CA PRO A 55 -12.60 -3.95 38.79
C PRO A 55 -13.19 -5.33 38.50
N ASP A 56 -12.32 -6.24 38.09
CA ASP A 56 -12.66 -7.66 38.04
C ASP A 56 -13.06 -8.15 39.45
N PRO A 57 -14.23 -8.79 39.60
CA PRO A 57 -14.78 -9.13 40.92
C PRO A 57 -13.91 -10.14 41.71
N ASN A 58 -13.10 -10.92 41.02
CA ASN A 58 -12.26 -11.97 41.66
C ASN A 58 -10.88 -11.42 42.04
N THR A 59 -10.30 -10.57 41.21
CA THR A 59 -8.93 -10.11 41.36
C THR A 59 -8.80 -8.66 41.79
N GLY A 60 -9.84 -7.86 41.63
CA GLY A 60 -9.84 -6.43 41.85
C GLY A 60 -9.05 -5.63 40.80
N TYR A 61 -8.58 -6.26 39.74
CA TYR A 61 -7.77 -5.63 38.69
C TYR A 61 -8.63 -4.99 37.60
N GLY A 62 -8.06 -3.99 36.92
CA GLY A 62 -8.61 -3.41 35.70
C GLY A 62 -7.87 -3.93 34.47
N PHE A 63 -8.59 -4.47 33.49
CA PHE A 63 -8.02 -4.99 32.24
C PHE A 63 -8.46 -4.13 31.06
N PHE A 64 -7.52 -3.43 30.44
CA PHE A 64 -7.78 -2.62 29.26
C PHE A 64 -7.27 -3.29 28.00
N LEU A 65 -8.15 -3.46 26.99
CA LEU A 65 -7.82 -3.93 25.66
C LEU A 65 -7.85 -2.76 24.68
N LEU A 66 -6.71 -2.37 24.17
CA LEU A 66 -6.54 -1.15 23.38
C LEU A 66 -6.52 -1.38 21.87
N SER A 67 -6.26 -2.62 21.42
CA SER A 67 -6.04 -2.95 20.00
C SER A 67 -7.16 -2.44 19.10
N ARG A 68 -8.43 -2.65 19.49
CA ARG A 68 -9.57 -2.28 18.67
C ARG A 68 -9.67 -0.76 18.44
N VAL A 69 -9.40 0.03 19.48
CA VAL A 69 -9.39 1.50 19.36
C VAL A 69 -8.21 1.96 18.52
N LEU A 70 -7.04 1.33 18.69
CA LEU A 70 -5.83 1.71 17.97
C LEU A 70 -5.92 1.40 16.47
N GLN A 71 -6.65 0.36 16.08
CA GLN A 71 -6.91 0.06 14.67
C GLN A 71 -7.59 1.22 13.94
N ASP A 72 -8.51 1.93 14.58
CA ASP A 72 -9.22 3.07 13.98
C ASP A 72 -8.29 4.27 13.70
N TYR A 73 -7.15 4.35 14.37
CA TYR A 73 -6.17 5.43 14.20
C TYR A 73 -5.02 5.08 13.27
N ILE A 74 -4.82 3.81 12.96
CA ILE A 74 -3.84 3.39 11.98
C ILE A 74 -4.46 3.51 10.60
N ALA A 75 -4.01 4.51 9.85
CA ALA A 75 -4.41 4.60 8.46
C ALA A 75 -3.83 3.39 7.70
N THR A 76 -4.69 2.71 6.96
CA THR A 76 -4.27 1.70 5.99
C THR A 76 -3.29 2.34 5.03
N LEU A 77 -2.07 1.81 5.05
CA LEU A 77 -0.99 2.37 4.28
C LEU A 77 -1.21 2.18 2.81
N GLY A 78 -1.39 3.21 2.10
CA GLY A 78 -1.08 3.15 0.71
C GLY A 78 -2.18 3.36 -0.27
N LEU A 79 -3.41 3.45 0.18
CA LEU A 79 -4.50 3.83 -0.72
C LEU A 79 -4.71 5.34 -0.75
N SER A 80 -3.94 6.11 0.02
CA SER A 80 -3.91 7.55 -0.13
C SER A 80 -3.17 7.93 -1.42
N ASN A 81 -3.66 8.96 -2.12
CA ASN A 81 -3.10 9.51 -3.37
C ASN A 81 -1.61 9.93 -3.31
N SER A 82 -0.97 9.81 -2.16
CA SER A 82 0.46 10.03 -1.96
C SER A 82 1.34 8.82 -2.31
N PHE A 83 0.75 7.72 -2.77
CA PHE A 83 1.47 6.58 -3.31
C PHE A 83 1.98 6.91 -4.71
N ALA A 84 2.85 7.90 -4.80
CA ALA A 84 3.52 8.17 -6.04
C ALA A 84 4.33 6.94 -6.43
N MET A 85 3.94 6.26 -7.51
CA MET A 85 4.62 5.09 -8.09
C MET A 85 6.11 5.33 -8.26
N PHE A 86 6.47 6.57 -8.32
CA PHE A 86 7.79 7.07 -8.57
C PHE A 86 8.30 7.97 -7.45
N ASN A 87 7.76 7.86 -6.27
CA ASN A 87 8.37 8.53 -5.14
C ASN A 87 9.72 7.89 -4.85
N LEU A 88 10.70 8.49 -5.46
CA LEU A 88 12.02 8.00 -5.73
C LEU A 88 12.98 8.13 -4.62
N GLY A 89 12.71 9.00 -3.77
CA GLY A 89 13.44 8.94 -2.57
C GLY A 89 13.03 7.63 -1.93
N ALA A 90 13.58 6.52 -2.17
CA ALA A 90 13.48 5.25 -1.48
C ALA A 90 12.58 5.22 -0.22
N SER A 91 11.77 6.21 0.00
CA SER A 91 11.16 6.52 1.26
C SER A 91 9.89 7.30 1.14
N ALA A 92 8.79 6.61 1.20
CA ALA A 92 7.61 7.24 1.73
C ALA A 92 7.59 6.96 3.25
N ALA A 93 7.97 7.92 4.04
CA ALA A 93 7.53 7.96 5.42
C ALA A 93 6.03 8.18 5.38
N ALA A 94 5.25 7.16 5.63
CA ALA A 94 3.84 7.35 5.90
C ALA A 94 3.72 7.75 7.39
N PRO A 95 3.40 9.01 7.70
CA PRO A 95 3.40 9.49 9.09
C PRO A 95 2.44 8.72 10.00
N SER A 96 1.41 8.13 9.43
CA SER A 96 0.39 7.33 10.13
C SER A 96 0.67 5.83 10.14
N ALA A 97 1.78 5.39 9.54
CA ALA A 97 2.13 3.98 9.47
C ALA A 97 2.58 3.36 10.78
N SER A 98 2.88 4.18 11.75
CA SER A 98 3.14 3.77 13.12
C SER A 98 2.69 4.87 14.08
N LEU A 99 2.03 4.48 15.15
CA LEU A 99 1.54 5.37 16.18
C LEU A 99 2.48 5.31 17.37
N SER A 100 2.81 6.47 17.94
CA SER A 100 3.43 6.55 19.27
C SER A 100 2.33 6.60 20.32
N VAL A 101 2.28 5.63 21.21
CA VAL A 101 1.15 5.42 22.12
C VAL A 101 1.62 5.35 23.56
N TYR A 102 0.86 5.96 24.44
CA TYR A 102 0.95 5.74 25.89
C TYR A 102 -0.42 5.92 26.54
N CYS A 103 -0.57 5.36 27.73
CA CYS A 103 -1.78 5.47 28.53
C CYS A 103 -1.52 6.25 29.81
N ARG A 104 -2.52 7.01 30.26
CA ARG A 104 -2.58 7.56 31.60
C ARG A 104 -3.73 6.92 32.33
N PHE A 105 -3.43 6.40 33.51
CA PHE A 105 -4.41 5.70 34.33
C PHE A 105 -4.85 6.57 35.50
N GLY A 106 -6.13 6.49 35.79
CA GLY A 106 -6.78 7.17 36.88
C GLY A 106 -7.82 6.27 37.54
N GLU A 107 -8.47 6.80 38.54
CA GLU A 107 -9.55 6.11 39.24
C GLU A 107 -10.69 7.09 39.54
N GLU A 108 -11.89 6.56 39.64
CA GLU A 108 -13.05 7.28 40.19
C GLU A 108 -13.78 6.39 41.15
N TYR A 109 -14.30 6.99 42.21
CA TYR A 109 -15.10 6.29 43.21
C TYR A 109 -15.95 7.28 44.01
N ASP A 110 -16.98 6.76 44.68
CA ASP A 110 -17.79 7.54 45.59
C ASP A 110 -17.03 7.83 46.91
N ASN A 111 -17.13 9.05 47.39
CA ASN A 111 -16.46 9.45 48.65
C ASN A 111 -17.17 8.98 49.90
N THR A 112 -18.36 8.35 49.79
CA THR A 112 -19.12 7.83 50.93
C THR A 112 -19.15 6.30 50.91
N ILE A 113 -19.32 5.70 52.08
CA ILE A 113 -19.41 4.25 52.21
C ILE A 113 -20.78 3.72 51.76
N ASN A 114 -21.80 4.55 51.77
CA ASN A 114 -23.14 4.20 51.40
C ASN A 114 -23.43 4.31 49.90
N CYS A 115 -22.48 4.70 49.07
CA CYS A 115 -22.60 4.91 47.65
C CYS A 115 -23.65 5.99 47.24
N ASP A 116 -23.89 6.94 48.08
CA ASP A 116 -24.84 8.06 47.94
C ASP A 116 -24.13 9.43 47.86
N GLY A 117 -22.84 9.44 47.83
CA GLY A 117 -22.02 10.63 47.81
C GLY A 117 -21.65 11.13 46.41
N THR A 118 -20.71 12.05 46.40
CA THR A 118 -20.17 12.61 45.15
C THR A 118 -19.08 11.71 44.60
N VAL A 119 -19.17 11.37 43.30
CA VAL A 119 -18.12 10.64 42.59
C VAL A 119 -16.92 11.57 42.43
N LEU A 120 -15.79 11.20 42.98
CA LEU A 120 -14.51 11.87 42.82
C LEU A 120 -13.70 11.20 41.73
N GLN A 121 -13.13 12.02 40.85
CA GLN A 121 -12.26 11.55 39.77
C GLN A 121 -10.82 11.96 40.00
N TYR A 122 -9.93 11.01 39.90
CA TYR A 122 -8.49 11.22 40.04
C TYR A 122 -7.79 10.74 38.73
N PRO A 123 -7.79 11.58 37.68
CA PRO A 123 -7.12 11.22 36.44
C PRO A 123 -5.59 11.32 36.60
N ASN A 124 -4.86 10.60 35.74
CA ASN A 124 -3.41 10.71 35.59
C ASN A 124 -2.57 10.35 36.84
N LEU A 125 -2.98 9.32 37.57
CA LEU A 125 -2.23 8.83 38.75
C LEU A 125 -1.01 8.00 38.35
N ALA A 126 -1.06 7.32 37.19
CA ALA A 126 0.06 6.55 36.65
C ALA A 126 0.12 6.72 35.14
N THR A 127 1.32 6.62 34.58
CA THR A 127 1.52 6.71 33.10
C THR A 127 2.30 5.49 32.64
N SER A 128 1.84 4.83 31.59
CA SER A 128 2.57 3.73 30.98
C SER A 128 3.85 4.20 30.29
N THR A 129 4.73 3.26 29.98
CA THR A 129 5.81 3.50 29.03
C THR A 129 5.25 3.77 27.63
N THR A 130 5.99 4.53 26.83
CA THR A 130 5.65 4.75 25.42
C THR A 130 6.03 3.52 24.60
N PHE A 131 5.11 3.09 23.77
CA PHE A 131 5.28 2.01 22.83
C PHE A 131 4.81 2.44 21.42
N PHE A 132 5.07 1.63 20.42
CA PHE A 132 4.67 1.92 19.06
C PHE A 132 3.69 0.86 18.55
N VAL A 133 2.75 1.29 17.72
CA VAL A 133 1.77 0.41 17.09
C VAL A 133 1.86 0.61 15.58
N TYR A 134 1.86 -0.48 14.84
CA TYR A 134 1.86 -0.47 13.38
C TYR A 134 0.76 -1.38 12.84
N GLU A 135 0.34 -1.16 11.62
CA GLU A 135 -0.61 -2.04 10.94
C GLU A 135 0.02 -3.42 10.75
N GLY A 136 -0.66 -4.46 11.21
CA GLY A 136 -0.20 -5.82 11.10
C GLY A 136 -1.02 -6.75 11.97
N ALA A 137 -0.98 -8.03 11.60
CA ALA A 137 -1.59 -9.14 12.31
C ALA A 137 -0.61 -10.33 12.31
N PHE A 138 -0.51 -11.00 13.42
CA PHE A 138 0.12 -12.31 13.52
C PHE A 138 -0.94 -13.33 13.85
N ASP A 139 -0.83 -14.50 13.29
CA ASP A 139 -1.70 -15.59 13.65
C ASP A 139 -1.65 -15.87 15.16
N TYR A 140 -2.75 -16.36 15.70
CA TYR A 140 -2.87 -16.59 17.13
C TYR A 140 -1.77 -17.50 17.69
N GLU A 141 -1.29 -18.45 16.89
CA GLU A 141 -0.23 -19.38 17.25
C GLU A 141 1.15 -18.71 17.26
N ASP A 142 1.39 -17.75 16.37
CA ASP A 142 2.68 -17.09 16.21
C ASP A 142 2.85 -15.87 17.11
N PHE A 143 1.76 -15.19 17.47
CA PHE A 143 1.83 -13.97 18.27
C PHE A 143 2.52 -14.14 19.64
N PRO A 144 2.38 -15.24 20.38
CA PRO A 144 3.10 -15.43 21.65
C PRO A 144 4.62 -15.39 21.51
N THR A 145 5.15 -15.80 20.36
CA THR A 145 6.58 -15.80 20.04
C THR A 145 7.06 -14.54 19.32
N TYR A 146 6.15 -13.62 19.05
CA TYR A 146 6.45 -12.40 18.34
C TYR A 146 7.54 -11.57 19.01
N ASN A 147 8.60 -11.32 18.27
CA ASN A 147 9.69 -10.46 18.67
C ASN A 147 9.92 -9.34 17.65
N HIS A 148 9.52 -8.12 17.99
CA HIS A 148 9.67 -6.94 17.12
C HIS A 148 11.13 -6.70 16.71
N THR A 149 12.11 -7.14 17.51
CA THR A 149 13.53 -6.93 17.20
C THR A 149 13.98 -7.67 15.94
N ASN A 150 13.22 -8.68 15.49
CA ASN A 150 13.48 -9.38 14.23
C ASN A 150 13.26 -8.49 12.99
N TYR A 151 12.42 -7.47 13.13
CA TYR A 151 12.04 -6.53 12.07
C TYR A 151 12.68 -5.13 12.27
N LEU A 152 13.40 -4.94 13.40
CA LEU A 152 13.95 -3.64 13.77
C LEU A 152 15.36 -3.46 13.20
N MET A 153 15.49 -2.56 12.24
CA MET A 153 16.74 -2.25 11.56
C MET A 153 17.39 -0.97 12.13
N GLY A 154 18.69 -0.81 11.90
CA GLY A 154 19.45 0.37 12.31
C GLY A 154 19.96 0.34 13.74
N THR A 155 19.95 -0.79 14.40
CA THR A 155 20.62 -0.98 15.69
C THR A 155 22.10 -1.26 15.47
N ALA A 156 22.99 -0.63 16.26
CA ALA A 156 24.43 -0.70 16.08
C ALA A 156 25.05 -2.11 16.15
N SER A 157 24.30 -3.08 16.63
CA SER A 157 24.73 -4.47 16.86
C SER A 157 24.25 -5.47 15.79
N ALA A 158 23.93 -5.01 14.59
CA ALA A 158 23.35 -5.89 13.57
C ALA A 158 24.38 -6.81 12.90
N THR A 159 24.82 -7.83 13.62
CA THR A 159 25.45 -9.02 13.01
C THR A 159 24.42 -9.98 12.43
N ALA A 160 23.15 -9.84 12.80
CA ALA A 160 22.05 -10.67 12.32
C ALA A 160 21.22 -9.92 11.29
N SER A 161 20.99 -10.53 10.15
CA SER A 161 20.08 -9.99 9.14
C SER A 161 18.65 -9.94 9.69
N LYS A 162 18.01 -8.80 9.59
CA LYS A 162 16.63 -8.57 10.03
C LYS A 162 15.67 -8.79 8.88
N SER A 163 14.45 -9.20 9.20
CA SER A 163 13.42 -9.41 8.21
C SER A 163 12.70 -8.11 7.86
N PHE A 164 12.25 -7.99 6.62
CA PHE A 164 11.27 -6.99 6.23
C PHE A 164 9.89 -7.39 6.77
N LEU A 165 8.95 -6.44 6.78
CA LEU A 165 7.56 -6.68 7.18
C LEU A 165 6.79 -7.37 6.03
N THR A 166 7.21 -8.57 5.69
CA THR A 166 6.63 -9.38 4.62
C THR A 166 6.82 -10.87 4.91
N ASN A 167 5.80 -11.67 4.58
CA ASN A 167 5.87 -13.12 4.53
C ASN A 167 6.17 -13.64 3.11
N SER A 168 6.36 -12.72 2.16
CA SER A 168 6.74 -13.09 0.79
C SER A 168 8.00 -13.96 0.77
N PRO A 169 8.06 -14.98 -0.07
CA PRO A 169 9.29 -15.70 -0.35
C PRO A 169 10.44 -14.74 -0.69
N ARG A 170 11.67 -15.12 -0.33
CA ARG A 170 12.86 -14.29 -0.59
C ARG A 170 13.22 -14.17 -2.06
N GLU A 171 12.57 -14.93 -2.88
CA GLU A 171 12.72 -14.95 -4.34
C GLU A 171 11.35 -14.70 -4.97
N VAL A 172 11.23 -13.58 -5.69
CA VAL A 172 9.98 -13.08 -6.25
C VAL A 172 10.14 -12.83 -7.75
N ASP A 173 9.16 -13.26 -8.52
CA ASP A 173 9.09 -12.95 -9.94
C ASP A 173 8.48 -11.55 -10.16
N VAL A 174 9.15 -10.74 -10.97
CA VAL A 174 8.71 -9.39 -11.34
C VAL A 174 8.91 -9.16 -12.83
N THR A 175 8.19 -8.20 -13.39
CA THR A 175 8.47 -7.71 -14.74
C THR A 175 9.34 -6.47 -14.67
N TYR A 176 10.08 -6.15 -15.74
CA TYR A 176 10.95 -4.96 -15.75
C TYR A 176 10.20 -3.62 -15.57
N ASN A 177 8.89 -3.61 -15.75
CA ASN A 177 8.01 -2.46 -15.52
C ASN A 177 7.31 -2.47 -14.16
N ASP A 178 7.64 -3.41 -13.30
CA ASP A 178 6.97 -3.51 -12.00
C ASP A 178 7.66 -2.62 -10.95
N THR A 179 6.82 -2.03 -10.12
CA THR A 179 7.23 -1.44 -8.85
C THR A 179 7.13 -2.50 -7.76
N TYR A 180 8.02 -2.49 -6.78
CA TYR A 180 7.95 -3.35 -5.61
C TYR A 180 8.43 -2.59 -4.38
N TYR A 181 7.86 -2.90 -3.22
CA TYR A 181 8.19 -2.21 -1.98
C TYR A 181 8.43 -3.21 -0.86
N LEU A 182 9.36 -2.87 0.02
CA LEU A 182 9.65 -3.61 1.24
C LEU A 182 9.57 -2.67 2.43
N ASP A 183 8.77 -3.02 3.42
CA ASP A 183 8.60 -2.22 4.62
C ASP A 183 9.47 -2.74 5.77
N PHE A 184 9.99 -1.85 6.62
CA PHE A 184 10.76 -2.21 7.79
C PHE A 184 10.52 -1.25 8.96
N LEU A 185 10.85 -1.69 10.17
CA LEU A 185 10.80 -0.89 11.39
C LEU A 185 12.17 -0.33 11.73
N THR A 186 12.22 0.87 12.31
CA THR A 186 13.45 1.47 12.80
C THR A 186 13.20 2.43 13.98
N MET A 187 14.18 2.48 14.89
CA MET A 187 14.29 3.52 15.91
C MET A 187 15.36 4.55 15.55
N ALA A 188 16.19 4.27 14.55
CA ALA A 188 17.26 5.14 14.12
C ALA A 188 16.72 6.26 13.22
N THR A 189 17.40 7.40 13.23
CA THR A 189 17.18 8.46 12.25
C THR A 189 17.61 7.97 10.87
N ILE A 190 16.72 8.09 9.88
CA ILE A 190 17.05 7.82 8.49
C ILE A 190 17.86 9.02 7.97
N ASN A 191 19.05 8.78 7.48
CA ASN A 191 19.99 9.79 6.97
C ASN A 191 20.86 9.19 5.87
N SER A 192 21.88 9.90 5.44
CA SER A 192 22.85 9.47 4.40
C SER A 192 23.62 8.19 4.72
N ASN A 193 23.58 7.71 5.97
CA ASN A 193 24.20 6.44 6.35
C ASN A 193 23.39 5.21 5.94
N TRP A 194 22.13 5.40 5.57
CA TRP A 194 21.27 4.35 5.08
C TRP A 194 21.42 4.21 3.57
N ARG A 195 21.60 2.98 3.11
CA ARG A 195 21.83 2.66 1.71
C ARG A 195 21.02 1.46 1.27
N LEU A 196 20.36 1.59 0.13
CA LEU A 196 19.88 0.45 -0.64
C LEU A 196 21.04 -0.09 -1.46
N ILE A 197 21.37 -1.34 -1.27
CA ILE A 197 22.38 -2.05 -2.03
C ILE A 197 21.66 -2.93 -3.04
N VAL A 198 22.00 -2.77 -4.31
CA VAL A 198 21.47 -3.55 -5.43
C VAL A 198 22.65 -4.26 -6.08
N THR A 199 22.53 -5.57 -6.30
CA THR A 199 23.56 -6.37 -6.97
C THR A 199 22.98 -6.99 -8.23
N ILE A 200 23.52 -6.66 -9.38
CA ILE A 200 23.11 -7.16 -10.69
C ILE A 200 24.32 -7.84 -11.33
N ASN A 201 24.22 -9.12 -11.65
CA ASN A 201 25.31 -9.89 -12.27
C ASN A 201 26.65 -9.75 -11.53
N GLY A 202 26.61 -9.66 -10.20
CA GLY A 202 27.81 -9.46 -9.36
C GLY A 202 28.32 -8.01 -9.30
N VAL A 203 27.74 -7.08 -10.05
CA VAL A 203 28.07 -5.65 -10.00
C VAL A 203 27.21 -4.98 -8.92
N LEU A 204 27.88 -4.24 -8.04
CA LEU A 204 27.24 -3.58 -6.91
C LEU A 204 26.84 -2.15 -7.29
N PHE A 205 25.57 -1.83 -7.13
CA PHE A 205 25.06 -0.47 -7.20
C PHE A 205 24.60 -0.05 -5.80
N THR A 206 25.03 1.13 -5.38
CA THR A 206 24.68 1.66 -4.06
C THR A 206 23.89 2.95 -4.19
N GLN A 207 22.71 3.01 -3.61
CA GLN A 207 21.88 4.20 -3.59
C GLN A 207 21.66 4.68 -2.17
N PHE A 208 21.81 5.98 -1.96
CA PHE A 208 21.49 6.60 -0.66
C PHE A 208 19.97 6.67 -0.45
N ILE A 209 19.56 6.43 0.78
CA ILE A 209 18.19 6.68 1.21
C ILE A 209 18.16 8.10 1.78
N ALA A 210 17.77 9.05 0.97
CA ALA A 210 17.63 10.46 1.39
C ALA A 210 16.15 10.88 1.30
N PRO A 211 15.67 11.86 2.02
CA PRO A 211 16.33 12.85 2.90
C PRO A 211 16.44 12.39 4.37
N THR A 212 17.05 13.21 5.23
CA THR A 212 17.09 12.97 6.67
C THR A 212 15.69 13.02 7.26
N LEU A 213 15.24 11.89 7.82
CA LEU A 213 13.94 11.74 8.44
C LEU A 213 14.10 11.40 9.91
N THR A 214 13.59 12.26 10.76
CA THR A 214 13.55 12.06 12.22
C THR A 214 12.19 11.51 12.62
N ASN A 215 12.15 10.71 13.67
CA ASN A 215 10.92 10.15 14.23
C ASN A 215 10.11 9.23 13.30
N VAL A 216 10.69 8.78 12.21
CA VAL A 216 10.07 7.74 11.37
C VAL A 216 10.29 6.40 12.05
N ARG A 217 9.23 5.63 12.20
CA ARG A 217 9.25 4.32 12.87
C ARG A 217 9.02 3.17 11.92
N ARG A 218 8.26 3.39 10.89
CA ARG A 218 8.07 2.47 9.77
C ARG A 218 8.44 3.16 8.47
N TYR A 219 9.17 2.45 7.66
CA TYR A 219 9.74 2.96 6.44
C TYR A 219 9.50 2.01 5.28
N ARG A 220 9.17 2.56 4.12
CA ARG A 220 8.97 1.80 2.89
C ARG A 220 10.12 2.03 1.93
N LEU A 221 10.70 0.95 1.46
CA LEU A 221 11.83 0.94 0.53
C LEU A 221 11.33 0.53 -0.86
N ALA A 222 11.56 1.35 -1.85
CA ALA A 222 11.22 1.07 -3.24
C ALA A 222 12.32 0.24 -3.90
N VAL A 223 12.03 -1.00 -4.27
CA VAL A 223 13.02 -2.00 -4.72
C VAL A 223 12.67 -2.67 -6.04
N GLY A 224 11.51 -2.39 -6.63
CA GLY A 224 11.13 -2.95 -7.92
C GLY A 224 12.03 -2.47 -9.07
N PRO A 225 12.04 -3.17 -10.21
CA PRO A 225 12.87 -2.80 -11.37
C PRO A 225 12.67 -1.36 -11.79
N LEU A 226 11.41 -0.94 -11.91
CA LEU A 226 11.07 0.43 -12.27
C LEU A 226 11.53 1.44 -11.22
N ASN A 227 11.41 1.11 -9.93
CA ASN A 227 11.87 1.95 -8.84
C ASN A 227 13.39 2.18 -8.91
N ILE A 228 14.15 1.09 -9.09
CA ILE A 228 15.62 1.13 -9.13
C ILE A 228 16.11 1.90 -10.34
N ASN A 229 15.56 1.63 -11.53
CA ASN A 229 15.95 2.35 -12.75
C ASN A 229 15.77 3.85 -12.60
N LYS A 230 14.73 4.23 -11.91
CA LYS A 230 14.48 5.63 -11.68
C LYS A 230 15.37 6.23 -10.60
N LEU A 231 15.70 5.49 -9.54
CA LEU A 231 16.65 5.90 -8.51
C LEU A 231 18.04 6.18 -9.10
N THR A 232 18.47 5.36 -10.04
CA THR A 232 19.78 5.48 -10.68
C THR A 232 19.81 6.50 -11.82
N GLY A 233 18.60 6.93 -12.29
CA GLY A 233 18.47 7.76 -13.49
C GLY A 233 18.88 7.04 -14.78
N ALA A 234 19.07 5.70 -14.72
CA ALA A 234 19.46 4.87 -15.84
C ALA A 234 18.74 3.53 -15.78
N PRO A 235 18.36 2.88 -16.90
CA PRO A 235 17.72 1.58 -16.94
C PRO A 235 18.73 0.46 -16.70
N ILE A 236 19.29 0.41 -15.50
CA ILE A 236 20.24 -0.63 -15.11
C ILE A 236 19.59 -2.00 -15.02
N ILE A 237 18.26 -2.06 -14.76
CA ILE A 237 17.47 -3.30 -14.85
C ILE A 237 16.63 -3.20 -16.12
N ASN A 238 17.08 -3.89 -17.15
CA ASN A 238 16.45 -3.97 -18.46
C ASN A 238 16.03 -5.41 -18.81
N GLN A 239 15.59 -5.65 -20.03
CA GLN A 239 15.16 -6.95 -20.51
C GLN A 239 16.27 -8.03 -20.54
N GLU A 240 17.53 -7.63 -20.53
CA GLU A 240 18.68 -8.56 -20.52
C GLU A 240 19.01 -9.07 -19.11
N ILE A 241 18.52 -8.39 -18.08
CA ILE A 241 18.73 -8.78 -16.70
C ILE A 241 17.72 -9.84 -16.29
N THR A 242 18.22 -11.01 -15.94
CA THR A 242 17.37 -12.14 -15.50
C THR A 242 17.07 -12.13 -14.01
N SER A 243 17.96 -11.55 -13.21
CA SER A 243 17.76 -11.41 -11.76
C SER A 243 18.63 -10.34 -11.16
N TYR A 244 18.20 -9.80 -10.03
CA TYR A 244 18.99 -8.91 -9.17
C TYR A 244 18.67 -9.17 -7.70
N GLU A 245 19.57 -8.74 -6.82
CA GLU A 245 19.44 -8.88 -5.38
C GLU A 245 19.46 -7.51 -4.72
N VAL A 246 18.67 -7.37 -3.64
CA VAL A 246 18.64 -6.14 -2.86
C VAL A 246 18.78 -6.42 -1.38
N TYR A 247 19.42 -5.52 -0.66
CA TYR A 247 19.39 -5.48 0.79
C TYR A 247 19.62 -4.06 1.32
N LEU A 248 19.24 -3.84 2.57
CA LEU A 248 19.41 -2.58 3.27
C LEU A 248 20.69 -2.60 4.10
N ALA A 249 21.49 -1.53 4.00
CA ALA A 249 22.68 -1.32 4.82
C ALA A 249 22.58 0.00 5.60
N HIS A 250 23.15 0.01 6.81
CA HIS A 250 23.32 1.19 7.66
C HIS A 250 24.77 1.25 8.11
N ASN A 251 25.45 2.37 7.93
CA ASN A 251 26.89 2.53 8.19
C ASN A 251 27.75 1.45 7.50
N ASN A 252 27.41 1.09 6.26
CA ASN A 252 28.02 0.02 5.47
C ASN A 252 27.88 -1.41 6.06
N ILE A 253 27.07 -1.59 7.09
CA ILE A 253 26.79 -2.91 7.68
C ILE A 253 25.42 -3.34 7.18
N ARG A 254 25.34 -4.56 6.63
CA ARG A 254 24.06 -5.14 6.20
C ARG A 254 23.11 -5.27 7.38
N GLN A 255 21.93 -4.73 7.24
CA GLN A 255 20.88 -4.74 8.26
C GLN A 255 19.80 -5.76 7.95
N SER A 256 19.45 -5.91 6.67
CA SER A 256 18.35 -6.77 6.27
C SER A 256 18.82 -8.09 5.68
N GLU A 257 17.88 -9.01 5.56
CA GLU A 257 17.96 -10.15 4.66
C GLU A 257 18.15 -9.71 3.21
N ILE A 258 18.50 -10.65 2.34
CA ILE A 258 18.64 -10.43 0.91
C ILE A 258 17.34 -10.88 0.25
N PHE A 259 16.78 -10.00 -0.58
CA PHE A 259 15.68 -10.31 -1.49
C PHE A 259 16.21 -10.43 -2.91
N ARG A 260 15.79 -11.49 -3.59
CA ARG A 260 16.12 -11.76 -4.99
C ARG A 260 14.89 -11.56 -5.84
N PHE A 261 15.05 -10.82 -6.91
CA PHE A 261 14.01 -10.58 -7.90
C PHE A 261 14.41 -11.23 -9.22
N ASN A 262 13.56 -12.13 -9.72
CA ASN A 262 13.70 -12.72 -11.04
C ASN A 262 12.91 -11.86 -12.02
N VAL A 263 13.61 -11.29 -12.98
CA VAL A 263 12.98 -10.45 -14.00
C VAL A 263 12.45 -11.31 -15.11
N LYS A 264 11.15 -11.29 -15.30
CA LYS A 264 10.45 -12.05 -16.35
C LYS A 264 10.00 -11.09 -17.45
N ASP A 265 10.11 -11.55 -18.67
CA ASP A 265 9.51 -10.88 -19.83
C ASP A 265 8.20 -11.59 -20.18
N PRO A 266 7.05 -11.08 -19.74
CA PRO A 266 5.79 -11.73 -19.98
C PRO A 266 5.39 -11.60 -21.45
N LYS A 267 5.17 -12.73 -22.10
CA LYS A 267 4.70 -12.78 -23.50
C LYS A 267 3.22 -12.43 -23.65
N THR A 268 2.50 -12.24 -22.56
CA THR A 268 1.06 -12.00 -22.51
C THR A 268 0.73 -10.83 -21.61
N PHE A 269 -0.49 -10.32 -21.72
CA PHE A 269 -0.98 -9.29 -20.79
C PHE A 269 -0.92 -9.79 -19.35
N THR A 270 -0.32 -9.00 -18.50
CA THR A 270 -0.20 -9.27 -17.07
C THR A 270 -1.20 -8.44 -16.30
N THR A 271 -1.66 -8.97 -15.17
CA THR A 271 -2.43 -8.22 -14.19
C THR A 271 -1.64 -8.16 -12.90
N ARG A 272 -1.40 -6.95 -12.41
CA ARG A 272 -0.72 -6.75 -11.15
C ARG A 272 -1.72 -6.37 -10.08
N LEU A 273 -1.71 -7.12 -8.98
CA LEU A 273 -2.47 -6.82 -7.77
C LEU A 273 -1.52 -6.43 -6.65
N GLY A 274 -1.97 -5.50 -5.82
CA GLY A 274 -1.34 -5.18 -4.55
C GLY A 274 -2.33 -5.44 -3.42
N PHE A 275 -1.82 -5.74 -2.25
CA PHE A 275 -2.62 -6.00 -1.05
C PHE A 275 -1.82 -5.65 0.20
N VAL A 276 -2.49 -5.47 1.32
CA VAL A 276 -1.84 -5.32 2.61
C VAL A 276 -1.61 -6.71 3.18
N GLY A 277 -0.34 -7.11 3.29
CA GLY A 277 0.04 -8.39 3.88
C GLY A 277 -0.21 -8.45 5.39
N LEU A 278 -0.20 -9.63 5.97
CA LEU A 278 -0.45 -9.83 7.41
C LEU A 278 0.53 -9.04 8.29
N LEU A 279 1.78 -8.92 7.89
CA LEU A 279 2.76 -8.10 8.62
C LEU A 279 2.60 -6.59 8.35
N GLY A 280 1.55 -6.21 7.62
CA GLY A 280 1.17 -4.84 7.31
C GLY A 280 1.96 -4.21 6.17
N GLY A 281 2.96 -4.88 5.60
CA GLY A 281 3.64 -4.44 4.37
C GLY A 281 2.68 -4.40 3.19
N ILE A 282 2.96 -3.53 2.21
CA ILE A 282 2.25 -3.62 0.94
C ILE A 282 2.96 -4.63 0.07
N GLU A 283 2.23 -5.67 -0.24
CA GLU A 283 2.65 -6.79 -1.05
C GLU A 283 2.17 -6.61 -2.49
N HIS A 284 2.90 -7.19 -3.43
CA HIS A 284 2.57 -7.08 -4.84
C HIS A 284 2.79 -8.42 -5.53
N PHE A 285 1.84 -8.77 -6.38
CA PHE A 285 1.97 -9.96 -7.21
C PHE A 285 1.47 -9.71 -8.64
N THR A 286 2.16 -10.30 -9.62
CA THR A 286 1.83 -10.18 -11.04
C THR A 286 1.34 -11.51 -11.58
N PHE A 287 0.11 -11.55 -12.06
CA PHE A 287 -0.50 -12.70 -12.71
C PHE A 287 -0.18 -12.67 -14.21
N TYR A 288 0.35 -13.75 -14.79
CA TYR A 288 0.79 -13.80 -16.17
C TYR A 288 0.28 -14.98 -16.99
N HIS A 289 -0.66 -15.75 -16.46
CA HIS A 289 -1.19 -16.88 -17.24
C HIS A 289 -2.53 -16.54 -17.88
N ARG A 290 -3.51 -16.13 -17.10
CA ARG A 290 -4.86 -15.81 -17.60
C ARG A 290 -5.33 -14.47 -17.03
N ASN A 291 -5.94 -13.70 -17.92
CA ASN A 291 -6.69 -12.51 -17.54
C ASN A 291 -7.99 -12.49 -18.36
N GLN A 292 -9.12 -12.68 -17.71
CA GLN A 292 -10.44 -12.64 -18.31
C GLN A 292 -11.24 -11.53 -17.67
N LYS A 293 -11.83 -10.69 -18.50
CA LYS A 293 -12.70 -9.58 -18.06
C LYS A 293 -14.14 -9.91 -18.42
N GLY A 294 -15.03 -9.72 -17.48
CA GLY A 294 -16.47 -9.90 -17.61
C GLY A 294 -17.24 -8.77 -16.95
N PHE A 295 -18.56 -8.82 -17.06
CA PHE A 295 -19.46 -7.91 -16.38
C PHE A 295 -20.59 -8.69 -15.75
N THR A 296 -20.87 -8.42 -14.48
CA THR A 296 -22.11 -8.84 -13.84
C THR A 296 -23.10 -7.69 -13.94
N ILE A 297 -24.28 -7.99 -14.47
CA ILE A 297 -25.32 -6.99 -14.69
C ILE A 297 -26.55 -7.37 -13.86
N ASP A 298 -26.86 -6.58 -12.83
CA ASP A 298 -28.12 -6.65 -12.11
C ASP A 298 -29.12 -5.70 -12.77
N ARG A 299 -30.17 -6.28 -13.32
CA ARG A 299 -31.22 -5.55 -14.03
C ARG A 299 -32.55 -5.76 -13.32
N ARG A 300 -33.16 -4.70 -12.87
CA ARG A 300 -34.51 -4.72 -12.32
C ARG A 300 -35.49 -4.11 -13.31
N THR A 301 -36.54 -4.83 -13.57
CA THR A 301 -37.56 -4.46 -14.53
C THR A 301 -38.92 -4.39 -13.85
N TYR A 302 -39.83 -3.63 -14.42
CA TYR A 302 -41.23 -3.63 -14.08
C TYR A 302 -42.07 -3.71 -15.35
N GLU A 303 -43.24 -4.28 -15.24
CA GLU A 303 -44.21 -4.30 -16.33
C GLU A 303 -44.97 -2.99 -16.36
N LYS A 304 -45.02 -2.40 -17.52
CA LYS A 304 -45.75 -1.17 -17.79
C LYS A 304 -46.95 -1.52 -18.65
N THR A 305 -48.10 -0.92 -18.37
CA THR A 305 -49.26 -1.04 -19.23
C THR A 305 -48.91 -0.56 -20.63
N LEU A 306 -49.16 -1.40 -21.63
CA LEU A 306 -48.95 -1.04 -23.04
C LEU A 306 -49.92 0.02 -23.48
N GLY A 307 -49.43 1.05 -24.12
CA GLY A 307 -50.20 2.10 -24.68
C GLY A 307 -50.57 3.26 -23.73
N ARG A 308 -51.27 4.20 -24.24
CA ARG A 308 -51.76 5.43 -23.55
C ARG A 308 -53.08 5.85 -24.08
N ASN A 309 -53.84 6.60 -23.32
CA ASN A 309 -55.05 7.23 -23.79
C ASN A 309 -54.71 8.47 -24.61
N ILE A 310 -55.09 8.48 -25.87
CA ILE A 310 -54.98 9.63 -26.77
C ILE A 310 -56.35 9.97 -27.28
N SER A 311 -56.82 11.15 -26.97
CA SER A 311 -58.14 11.64 -27.42
C SER A 311 -59.29 10.70 -27.09
N ASN A 312 -59.35 10.21 -25.85
CA ASN A 312 -60.36 9.26 -25.34
C ASN A 312 -60.37 7.87 -25.98
N ALA A 313 -59.33 7.53 -26.71
CA ALA A 313 -59.13 6.18 -27.23
C ALA A 313 -57.81 5.57 -26.74
N TRP A 314 -57.85 4.30 -26.41
CA TRP A 314 -56.61 3.58 -26.10
C TRP A 314 -55.80 3.33 -27.37
N SER A 315 -54.53 3.73 -27.33
CA SER A 315 -53.65 3.57 -28.49
C SER A 315 -52.27 3.04 -28.00
N TYR A 316 -51.68 2.14 -28.75
CA TYR A 316 -50.33 1.68 -28.55
C TYR A 316 -49.60 1.56 -29.88
N THR A 317 -48.29 1.63 -29.84
CA THR A 317 -47.43 1.47 -31.01
C THR A 317 -46.46 0.30 -30.78
N VAL A 318 -45.90 -0.24 -31.86
CA VAL A 318 -44.91 -1.34 -31.79
C VAL A 318 -43.67 -0.91 -30.98
N GLY A 319 -43.45 0.40 -30.83
CA GLY A 319 -42.37 0.94 -30.00
C GLY A 319 -42.67 1.00 -28.49
N ASP A 320 -43.94 0.76 -28.08
CA ASP A 320 -44.29 0.76 -26.68
C ASP A 320 -43.70 -0.48 -25.99
N ARG A 321 -42.97 -0.25 -24.91
CA ARG A 321 -42.33 -1.35 -24.15
C ARG A 321 -43.25 -1.79 -23.00
N GLY A 322 -43.63 -3.06 -22.96
CA GLY A 322 -44.32 -3.66 -21.84
C GLY A 322 -43.44 -3.79 -20.61
N THR A 323 -42.22 -4.30 -20.82
CA THR A 323 -41.22 -4.43 -19.74
C THR A 323 -40.24 -3.28 -19.82
N THR A 324 -40.09 -2.55 -18.76
CA THR A 324 -39.17 -1.40 -18.69
C THR A 324 -38.16 -1.61 -17.57
N THR A 325 -36.89 -1.38 -17.88
CA THR A 325 -35.80 -1.40 -16.89
C THR A 325 -35.82 -0.09 -16.10
N TYR A 326 -35.89 -0.16 -14.78
CA TYR A 326 -35.82 1.00 -13.90
C TYR A 326 -34.50 1.09 -13.12
N LYS A 327 -33.80 -0.05 -12.95
CA LYS A 327 -32.50 -0.09 -12.33
C LYS A 327 -31.57 -0.98 -13.14
N LEU A 328 -30.39 -0.48 -13.43
CA LEU A 328 -29.31 -1.20 -14.07
C LEU A 328 -28.04 -0.95 -13.27
N ASN A 329 -27.47 -2.00 -12.73
CA ASN A 329 -26.16 -1.95 -12.07
C ASN A 329 -25.23 -2.89 -12.80
N ALA A 330 -24.07 -2.38 -13.21
CA ALA A 330 -23.05 -3.15 -13.90
C ALA A 330 -21.75 -3.13 -13.10
N GLN A 331 -21.22 -4.31 -12.81
CA GLN A 331 -19.97 -4.46 -12.09
C GLN A 331 -18.96 -5.22 -12.93
N GLU A 332 -17.78 -4.66 -13.06
CA GLU A 332 -16.68 -5.27 -13.79
C GLU A 332 -16.04 -6.37 -12.93
N GLN A 333 -15.93 -7.57 -13.50
CA GLN A 333 -15.31 -8.73 -12.88
C GLN A 333 -14.10 -9.18 -13.68
N HIS A 334 -13.10 -9.66 -12.97
CA HIS A 334 -11.88 -10.22 -13.56
C HIS A 334 -11.59 -11.59 -12.97
N ARG A 335 -11.10 -12.46 -13.83
CA ARG A 335 -10.52 -13.74 -13.44
C ARG A 335 -9.07 -13.77 -13.88
N VAL A 336 -8.16 -13.95 -12.93
CA VAL A 336 -6.72 -14.02 -13.17
C VAL A 336 -6.17 -15.35 -12.68
N SER A 337 -5.13 -15.87 -13.35
CA SER A 337 -4.42 -17.04 -12.87
C SER A 337 -2.93 -16.96 -13.17
N THR A 338 -2.18 -17.75 -12.44
CA THR A 338 -0.73 -17.93 -12.61
C THR A 338 -0.32 -19.32 -12.18
N TYR A 339 0.87 -19.75 -12.59
CA TYR A 339 1.53 -20.92 -12.03
C TYR A 339 2.60 -20.45 -11.05
N CYS A 340 2.60 -20.96 -9.83
CA CYS A 340 3.55 -20.61 -8.80
C CYS A 340 4.01 -21.81 -7.98
N SER A 341 5.08 -21.65 -7.22
CA SER A 341 5.50 -22.64 -6.22
C SER A 341 4.48 -22.73 -5.08
N GLN A 342 4.60 -23.79 -4.29
CA GLN A 342 3.74 -23.96 -3.12
C GLN A 342 3.92 -22.81 -2.13
N ASP A 343 5.17 -22.47 -1.78
CA ASP A 343 5.47 -21.37 -0.84
C ASP A 343 4.87 -20.05 -1.31
N MET A 344 4.92 -19.80 -2.62
CA MET A 344 4.30 -18.63 -3.21
C MET A 344 2.77 -18.67 -3.08
N SER A 345 2.14 -19.84 -3.26
CA SER A 345 0.69 -19.98 -3.13
C SER A 345 0.22 -19.83 -1.69
N GLU A 346 1.01 -20.28 -0.72
CA GLU A 346 0.74 -20.09 0.71
C GLU A 346 0.83 -18.61 1.12
N TRP A 347 1.84 -17.89 0.63
CA TRP A 347 1.92 -16.45 0.84
C TRP A 347 0.77 -15.70 0.16
N LEU A 348 0.39 -16.05 -1.05
CA LEU A 348 -0.72 -15.40 -1.78
C LEU A 348 -2.08 -15.59 -1.08
N TYR A 349 -2.19 -16.54 -0.14
CA TYR A 349 -3.37 -16.66 0.70
C TYR A 349 -3.62 -15.39 1.52
N GLU A 350 -2.60 -14.64 1.90
CA GLU A 350 -2.75 -13.37 2.61
C GLU A 350 -3.56 -12.34 1.82
N MET A 351 -3.54 -12.40 0.49
CA MET A 351 -4.35 -11.50 -0.36
C MET A 351 -5.85 -11.67 -0.09
N TRP A 352 -6.30 -12.88 0.25
CA TRP A 352 -7.71 -13.15 0.59
C TRP A 352 -8.10 -12.63 1.96
N LEU A 353 -7.15 -12.59 2.87
CA LEU A 353 -7.34 -12.09 4.22
C LEU A 353 -7.16 -10.58 4.30
N SER A 354 -6.61 -9.97 3.26
CA SER A 354 -6.34 -8.54 3.23
C SER A 354 -7.63 -7.73 3.19
N PRO A 355 -7.80 -6.73 4.05
CA PRO A 355 -8.92 -5.80 3.99
C PRO A 355 -8.86 -4.91 2.73
N ASP A 356 -7.64 -4.68 2.22
CA ASP A 356 -7.38 -3.77 1.12
C ASP A 356 -6.61 -4.48 0.01
N VAL A 357 -7.31 -4.77 -1.06
CA VAL A 357 -6.75 -5.28 -2.32
C VAL A 357 -6.97 -4.26 -3.41
N PHE A 358 -5.99 -4.08 -4.27
CA PHE A 358 -6.07 -3.08 -5.31
C PHE A 358 -5.33 -3.54 -6.57
N THR A 359 -5.72 -2.97 -7.70
CA THR A 359 -5.00 -3.11 -8.96
C THR A 359 -4.50 -1.75 -9.41
N TYR A 360 -3.56 -1.78 -10.33
CA TYR A 360 -3.05 -0.57 -10.95
C TYR A 360 -3.73 -0.35 -12.29
N ARG A 361 -4.22 0.86 -12.51
CA ARG A 361 -4.61 1.26 -13.85
C ARG A 361 -3.33 1.35 -14.68
N ARG A 362 -3.19 0.46 -15.66
CA ARG A 362 -2.11 0.60 -16.62
C ARG A 362 -2.44 1.81 -17.49
N PRO A 363 -1.51 2.74 -17.64
CA PRO A 363 -1.67 3.79 -18.61
C PRO A 363 -1.74 3.17 -20.00
N GLU A 364 -2.47 3.81 -20.86
CA GLU A 364 -2.53 3.41 -22.25
C GLU A 364 -1.16 3.64 -22.90
N LEU A 365 -0.75 2.69 -23.75
CA LEU A 365 0.42 2.87 -24.59
C LEU A 365 0.11 4.00 -25.57
N GLN A 366 0.96 5.01 -25.57
CA GLN A 366 0.80 6.16 -26.47
C GLN A 366 1.99 6.24 -27.42
N GLU A 367 1.70 6.57 -28.66
CA GLU A 367 2.74 6.93 -29.61
C GLU A 367 3.29 8.30 -29.23
N ILE A 368 4.61 8.40 -29.12
CA ILE A 368 5.30 9.64 -28.84
C ILE A 368 6.14 9.99 -30.06
N ARG A 369 6.10 11.26 -30.45
CA ARG A 369 7.01 11.84 -31.43
C ARG A 369 7.78 12.97 -30.78
N ILE A 370 9.02 13.14 -31.19
CA ILE A 370 9.91 14.15 -30.64
C ILE A 370 10.08 15.25 -31.66
N TYR A 371 9.93 16.48 -31.23
CA TYR A 371 10.02 17.69 -32.04
C TYR A 371 11.12 18.62 -31.54
N ASP A 372 11.62 19.51 -32.42
CA ASP A 372 12.50 20.60 -32.07
C ASP A 372 11.75 21.83 -31.51
N GLU A 373 12.48 22.87 -31.11
CA GLU A 373 11.91 24.10 -30.60
C GLU A 373 11.05 24.84 -31.66
N ALA A 374 11.27 24.61 -32.94
CA ALA A 374 10.49 25.14 -34.01
C ALA A 374 9.20 24.36 -34.29
N GLY A 375 8.96 23.26 -33.55
CA GLY A 375 7.82 22.37 -33.76
C GLY A 375 8.01 21.47 -34.98
N THR A 376 9.23 21.31 -35.47
CA THR A 376 9.54 20.45 -36.61
C THR A 376 9.93 19.09 -36.11
N TYR A 377 9.42 18.05 -36.73
CA TYR A 377 9.81 16.68 -36.42
C TYR A 377 11.29 16.46 -36.76
N THR A 378 12.09 16.24 -35.72
CA THR A 378 13.55 16.29 -35.87
C THR A 378 14.22 14.96 -35.56
N GLY A 379 15.33 14.72 -36.22
CA GLY A 379 16.32 13.70 -35.89
C GLY A 379 17.68 14.32 -35.58
N THR A 380 17.77 15.64 -35.36
CA THR A 380 19.00 16.34 -35.04
C THR A 380 19.03 16.72 -33.55
N PRO A 381 20.23 16.74 -32.92
CA PRO A 381 20.35 17.24 -31.56
C PRO A 381 19.83 18.66 -31.48
N ASP A 382 18.89 18.91 -30.62
CA ASP A 382 18.31 20.21 -30.38
C ASP A 382 18.36 20.58 -28.88
N SER A 383 18.19 21.85 -28.60
CA SER A 383 18.29 22.36 -27.23
C SER A 383 17.07 22.01 -26.36
N ARG A 384 15.98 21.55 -26.96
CA ARG A 384 14.73 21.27 -26.24
C ARG A 384 14.05 19.98 -26.67
N ILE A 385 13.45 19.29 -25.73
CA ILE A 385 12.66 18.07 -25.95
C ILE A 385 11.18 18.43 -25.94
N LEU A 386 10.53 18.25 -27.08
CA LEU A 386 9.08 18.37 -27.25
C LEU A 386 8.51 16.99 -27.57
N PHE A 387 7.56 16.53 -26.77
CA PHE A 387 6.83 15.29 -27.01
C PHE A 387 5.51 15.55 -27.68
N TRP A 388 5.25 14.90 -28.79
CA TRP A 388 3.88 14.77 -29.29
C TRP A 388 3.22 13.57 -28.60
N VAL A 389 2.04 13.79 -28.02
CA VAL A 389 1.32 12.81 -27.18
C VAL A 389 -0.10 12.68 -27.73
N ASN A 390 -0.61 11.46 -27.86
CA ASN A 390 -1.94 11.22 -28.43
C ASN A 390 -3.07 11.86 -27.61
N ASP A 391 -2.98 11.81 -26.29
CA ASP A 391 -3.95 12.40 -25.37
C ASP A 391 -3.26 13.25 -24.30
N THR A 392 -3.51 14.55 -24.35
CA THR A 392 -3.00 15.55 -23.41
C THR A 392 -4.07 16.10 -22.47
N SER A 393 -5.28 15.57 -22.49
CA SER A 393 -6.43 16.13 -21.77
C SER A 393 -6.20 16.31 -20.26
N ASN A 394 -5.39 15.46 -19.68
CA ASN A 394 -5.07 15.44 -18.25
C ASN A 394 -3.72 16.07 -17.90
N LEU A 395 -2.98 16.60 -18.88
CA LEU A 395 -1.64 17.16 -18.70
C LEU A 395 -1.70 18.69 -18.63
N ARG A 396 -0.95 19.29 -17.70
CA ARG A 396 -0.86 20.75 -17.52
C ARG A 396 0.57 21.17 -17.22
N ALA A 397 0.90 22.41 -17.52
CA ALA A 397 2.16 23.01 -17.10
C ALA A 397 2.35 22.89 -15.58
N GLY A 398 3.56 22.53 -15.16
CA GLY A 398 3.90 22.24 -13.77
C GLY A 398 3.70 20.77 -13.33
N ASP A 399 2.92 19.99 -14.09
CA ASP A 399 2.81 18.55 -13.84
C ASP A 399 4.12 17.83 -14.19
N PHE A 400 4.24 16.61 -13.68
CA PHE A 400 5.33 15.72 -14.07
C PHE A 400 4.77 14.56 -14.88
N ILE A 401 5.46 14.20 -15.95
CA ILE A 401 5.21 12.99 -16.71
C ILE A 401 6.36 12.01 -16.57
N VAL A 402 6.04 10.76 -16.66
CA VAL A 402 7.02 9.68 -16.77
C VAL A 402 6.85 9.02 -18.12
N VAL A 403 7.97 8.85 -18.81
CA VAL A 403 8.04 8.22 -20.11
C VAL A 403 8.81 6.91 -19.99
N ILE A 404 8.18 5.81 -20.40
CA ILE A 404 8.76 4.47 -20.38
C ILE A 404 8.56 3.84 -21.76
N PRO A 405 9.59 3.65 -22.56
CA PRO A 405 9.51 2.99 -23.86
C PRO A 405 8.99 1.54 -23.73
N GLU A 406 8.18 1.11 -24.68
CA GLU A 406 7.69 -0.28 -24.75
C GLU A 406 8.84 -1.26 -25.02
N LYS A 407 9.81 -0.85 -25.83
CA LYS A 407 11.03 -1.61 -26.14
C LYS A 407 12.27 -0.75 -25.96
N ILE A 408 13.25 -1.28 -25.25
CA ILE A 408 14.44 -0.54 -24.81
C ILE A 408 15.63 -0.79 -25.76
N GLU A 409 15.48 -1.28 -26.94
CA GLU A 409 16.59 -1.46 -27.87
C GLU A 409 17.23 -0.10 -28.21
N GLY A 410 18.29 0.24 -27.49
CA GLY A 410 19.19 1.37 -27.79
C GLY A 410 18.75 2.77 -27.31
N TYR A 411 17.68 2.92 -26.54
CA TYR A 411 17.10 4.24 -26.21
C TYR A 411 16.92 4.51 -24.72
N VAL A 412 17.98 4.36 -24.01
CA VAL A 412 18.07 4.48 -22.55
C VAL A 412 17.78 5.89 -22.03
N GLU A 413 18.02 6.91 -22.82
CA GLU A 413 17.94 8.31 -22.38
C GLU A 413 16.51 8.86 -22.24
N PHE A 414 15.51 8.15 -22.77
CA PHE A 414 14.11 8.58 -22.71
C PHE A 414 13.30 8.00 -21.56
N ILE A 415 13.90 7.18 -20.73
CA ILE A 415 13.28 6.73 -19.50
C ILE A 415 13.50 7.83 -18.47
N GLY A 416 12.44 8.50 -18.08
CA GLY A 416 12.64 9.55 -17.10
C GLY A 416 11.34 10.21 -16.64
N ARG A 417 11.54 11.01 -15.63
CA ARG A 417 10.56 11.93 -15.10
C ARG A 417 10.84 13.33 -15.66
N PHE A 418 9.89 13.90 -16.34
CA PHE A 418 10.02 15.21 -16.93
C PHE A 418 8.95 16.14 -16.34
N GLN A 419 9.34 17.36 -15.99
CA GLN A 419 8.38 18.38 -15.64
C GLN A 419 7.85 19.03 -16.92
N ILE A 420 6.54 19.15 -17.01
CA ILE A 420 5.88 19.83 -18.12
C ILE A 420 6.05 21.34 -17.95
N VAL A 421 6.65 21.97 -18.91
CA VAL A 421 6.76 23.44 -19.00
C VAL A 421 5.51 24.03 -19.66
N SER A 422 5.06 23.43 -20.75
CA SER A 422 3.83 23.84 -21.42
C SER A 422 3.16 22.69 -22.17
N VAL A 423 1.86 22.81 -22.40
CA VAL A 423 1.08 21.90 -23.25
C VAL A 423 0.33 22.73 -24.28
N VAL A 424 0.60 22.48 -25.55
CA VAL A 424 -0.07 23.18 -26.65
C VAL A 424 -0.60 22.14 -27.66
N GLY A 425 -1.92 21.96 -27.67
CA GLY A 425 -2.53 20.87 -28.42
C GLY A 425 -1.99 19.50 -27.94
N ASN A 426 -1.41 18.75 -28.86
CA ASN A 426 -0.81 17.44 -28.55
C ASN A 426 0.69 17.52 -28.26
N ILE A 427 1.27 18.69 -28.16
CA ILE A 427 2.70 18.88 -27.89
C ILE A 427 2.91 19.23 -26.43
N VAL A 428 3.77 18.44 -25.78
CA VAL A 428 4.20 18.61 -24.38
C VAL A 428 5.66 19.02 -24.37
N ASP A 429 5.91 20.22 -23.90
CA ASP A 429 7.25 20.74 -23.68
C ASP A 429 7.72 20.40 -22.27
N VAL A 430 8.86 19.76 -22.15
CA VAL A 430 9.43 19.34 -20.86
C VAL A 430 10.67 20.12 -20.46
N GLY A 431 11.03 21.16 -21.22
CA GLY A 431 12.16 22.04 -20.88
C GLY A 431 13.52 21.35 -20.77
N ALA A 432 13.60 20.05 -21.05
CA ALA A 432 14.84 19.31 -21.03
C ALA A 432 15.60 19.48 -22.33
N THR A 433 16.93 19.42 -22.25
CA THR A 433 17.81 19.50 -23.42
C THR A 433 18.37 18.11 -23.75
N TYR A 434 18.60 17.87 -25.03
CA TYR A 434 19.26 16.66 -25.48
C TYR A 434 20.74 16.65 -25.11
N GLY A 435 21.21 15.49 -24.64
CA GLY A 435 22.61 15.11 -24.76
C GLY A 435 22.94 14.67 -26.19
N SER A 436 24.16 14.19 -26.43
CA SER A 436 24.71 13.87 -27.75
C SER A 436 24.06 12.70 -28.52
N TYR A 437 22.89 12.22 -28.15
CA TYR A 437 22.26 11.03 -28.71
C TYR A 437 21.05 11.37 -29.59
N TYR A 438 20.91 10.67 -30.71
CA TYR A 438 19.76 10.79 -31.63
C TYR A 438 18.62 9.91 -31.19
N PRO A 439 17.47 10.48 -30.77
CA PRO A 439 16.29 9.66 -30.46
C PRO A 439 15.65 9.08 -31.72
N PRO A 440 14.91 7.98 -31.60
CA PRO A 440 14.09 7.49 -32.71
C PRO A 440 13.04 8.53 -33.05
N ARG A 441 12.75 8.67 -34.32
CA ARG A 441 11.74 9.61 -34.81
C ARG A 441 10.34 9.33 -34.26
N GLN A 442 10.07 8.08 -33.87
CA GLN A 442 8.78 7.64 -33.35
C GLN A 442 9.03 6.58 -32.29
N LEU A 443 8.43 6.74 -31.16
CA LEU A 443 8.58 5.89 -30.00
C LEU A 443 7.19 5.54 -29.46
N CYS A 444 6.89 4.26 -29.32
CA CYS A 444 5.77 3.83 -28.50
C CYS A 444 6.21 3.76 -27.05
N ALA A 445 5.54 4.47 -26.20
CA ALA A 445 5.88 4.51 -24.79
C ALA A 445 4.63 4.65 -23.91
N TYR A 446 4.77 4.17 -22.70
CA TYR A 446 3.81 4.47 -21.66
C TYR A 446 4.10 5.86 -21.10
N ILE A 447 3.09 6.71 -21.06
CA ILE A 447 3.16 8.02 -20.43
C ILE A 447 2.17 8.08 -19.29
N TYR A 448 2.64 8.58 -18.15
CA TYR A 448 1.77 8.87 -17.01
C TYR A 448 2.02 10.25 -16.46
N LYS A 449 0.98 10.81 -15.89
CA LYS A 449 1.11 11.91 -14.97
C LYS A 449 1.67 11.38 -13.62
N ASP A 450 2.78 11.92 -13.15
CA ASP A 450 3.48 11.44 -11.95
C ASP A 450 2.70 11.64 -10.64
N THR A 451 1.65 12.45 -10.64
CA THR A 451 0.90 12.76 -9.42
C THR A 451 -0.25 11.80 -9.11
N ASN A 452 -0.69 10.99 -10.07
CA ASN A 452 -1.87 10.15 -9.91
C ASN A 452 -1.62 8.76 -10.47
N PHE A 453 -1.04 7.90 -9.63
CA PHE A 453 -1.22 6.49 -9.83
C PHE A 453 -2.65 6.16 -9.44
N ASP A 454 -3.48 5.85 -10.41
CA ASP A 454 -4.82 5.36 -10.13
C ASP A 454 -4.72 3.95 -9.56
N ILE A 455 -4.61 3.89 -8.24
CA ILE A 455 -4.84 2.67 -7.51
C ILE A 455 -6.34 2.44 -7.54
N LEU A 456 -6.74 1.35 -8.15
CA LEU A 456 -8.13 0.98 -8.26
C LEU A 456 -8.45 -0.07 -7.20
N PRO A 457 -9.24 0.25 -6.18
CA PRO A 457 -9.63 -0.72 -5.16
C PRO A 457 -10.46 -1.82 -5.82
N VAL A 458 -10.18 -3.04 -5.40
CA VAL A 458 -10.89 -4.24 -5.84
C VAL A 458 -11.35 -5.06 -4.64
N THR A 459 -12.38 -5.86 -4.85
CA THR A 459 -12.86 -6.80 -3.85
C THR A 459 -12.72 -8.21 -4.42
N ILE A 460 -12.12 -9.10 -3.65
CA ILE A 460 -12.05 -10.52 -4.00
C ILE A 460 -13.48 -11.08 -3.91
N SER A 461 -13.93 -11.70 -4.99
CA SER A 461 -15.30 -12.19 -5.10
C SER A 461 -15.44 -13.68 -4.80
N ASP A 462 -14.34 -14.41 -4.69
CA ASP A 462 -14.36 -15.81 -4.32
C ASP A 462 -14.57 -15.97 -2.81
N ASN A 463 -15.43 -16.88 -2.42
CA ASN A 463 -15.76 -17.15 -1.01
C ASN A 463 -14.99 -18.35 -0.42
N ALA A 464 -14.23 -19.04 -1.24
CA ALA A 464 -13.43 -20.19 -0.83
C ALA A 464 -12.17 -20.31 -1.66
N ILE A 465 -11.11 -20.71 -1.01
CA ILE A 465 -9.83 -21.01 -1.63
C ILE A 465 -9.40 -22.43 -1.25
N GLU A 466 -8.86 -23.16 -2.20
CA GLU A 466 -8.22 -24.45 -1.97
C GLU A 466 -6.71 -24.29 -2.10
N VAL A 467 -6.00 -24.45 -1.00
CA VAL A 467 -4.54 -24.47 -0.98
C VAL A 467 -4.07 -25.92 -1.13
N LYS A 468 -3.44 -26.24 -2.26
CA LYS A 468 -2.87 -27.58 -2.49
C LYS A 468 -1.58 -27.74 -1.70
N GLN A 469 -1.59 -28.69 -0.79
CA GLN A 469 -0.42 -28.98 0.05
C GLN A 469 0.45 -30.08 -0.58
N LYS A 470 1.78 -29.96 -0.38
CA LYS A 470 2.78 -31.01 -0.69
C LYS A 470 2.82 -31.48 -2.13
N THR A 471 2.96 -30.57 -3.06
CA THR A 471 3.21 -30.90 -4.45
C THR A 471 4.58 -30.39 -4.92
N SER A 472 5.32 -31.22 -5.63
CA SER A 472 6.60 -30.85 -6.26
C SER A 472 6.39 -30.14 -7.61
N ARG A 473 5.16 -30.00 -8.05
CA ARG A 473 4.82 -29.35 -9.33
C ARG A 473 4.28 -27.95 -9.10
N PRO A 474 4.50 -27.03 -10.04
CA PRO A 474 3.84 -25.73 -10.00
C PRO A 474 2.32 -25.87 -9.83
N VAL A 475 1.76 -25.06 -8.97
CA VAL A 475 0.32 -25.03 -8.70
C VAL A 475 -0.29 -23.91 -9.53
N GLU A 476 -1.41 -24.18 -10.20
CA GLU A 476 -2.22 -23.11 -10.78
C GLU A 476 -2.97 -22.41 -9.64
N TYR A 477 -2.63 -21.14 -9.42
CA TYR A 477 -3.34 -20.26 -8.52
C TYR A 477 -4.26 -19.36 -9.33
N SER A 478 -5.54 -19.33 -9.01
CA SER A 478 -6.54 -18.51 -9.68
C SER A 478 -7.36 -17.71 -8.70
N LEU A 479 -7.73 -16.50 -9.10
CA LEU A 479 -8.45 -15.53 -8.28
C LEU A 479 -9.50 -14.83 -9.13
N ASN A 480 -10.71 -14.66 -8.57
CA ASN A 480 -11.73 -13.78 -9.12
C ASN A 480 -11.84 -12.53 -8.26
N TYR A 481 -11.80 -11.37 -8.90
CA TYR A 481 -12.01 -10.10 -8.24
C TYR A 481 -12.94 -9.20 -9.03
N GLN A 482 -13.54 -8.26 -8.37
CA GLN A 482 -14.40 -7.24 -8.96
C GLN A 482 -13.91 -5.85 -8.58
N MET A 483 -14.15 -4.88 -9.45
CA MET A 483 -13.88 -3.49 -9.12
C MET A 483 -14.76 -3.07 -7.95
N ALA A 484 -14.20 -2.36 -6.98
CA ALA A 484 -14.95 -1.94 -5.78
C ALA A 484 -16.04 -0.89 -6.07
N TYR A 485 -16.12 -0.41 -7.28
CA TYR A 485 -17.13 0.56 -7.72
C TYR A 485 -17.94 0.02 -8.92
N SER A 486 -19.20 0.41 -8.97
CA SER A 486 -20.06 0.09 -10.10
C SER A 486 -19.73 0.96 -11.32
N LYS A 487 -19.88 0.38 -12.50
CA LYS A 487 -19.81 1.18 -13.74
C LYS A 487 -21.00 2.13 -13.84
N ASN A 488 -20.74 3.37 -14.26
CA ASN A 488 -21.81 4.28 -14.59
C ASN A 488 -22.64 3.72 -15.74
N THR A 489 -23.95 3.75 -15.57
CA THR A 489 -24.92 3.34 -16.58
C THR A 489 -25.76 4.53 -17.01
N ILE A 490 -26.31 4.48 -18.23
CA ILE A 490 -27.11 5.59 -18.79
C ILE A 490 -28.34 5.91 -17.91
N ARG A 491 -28.73 4.99 -17.01
CA ARG A 491 -29.87 5.12 -16.10
C ARG A 491 -29.54 4.72 -14.68
N GLY A 492 -28.31 4.87 -14.25
CA GLY A 492 -27.83 4.58 -12.90
C GLY A 492 -27.81 5.82 -12.03
#